data_2437917414b30ebfead155a4beb45ebc
#
_entry.id   2437917414b30ebfead155a4beb45ebc
#
_cell.length_a   1.000
_cell.length_b   1.000
_cell.length_c   1.000
_cell.angle_alpha   90.00
_cell.angle_beta   90.00
_cell.angle_gamma   90.00
#
_symmetry.space_group_name_H-M   'P 1'
#
loop_
_entity.id
_entity.type
_entity.pdbx_description
1 polymer ?
#
loop_
_entity_poly.entity_id
_entity_poly.type
_entity_poly.pdbx_seq_one_letter_code
_entity_poly.pdbx_strand_id
1 'polypeptide(L)'
;MSDSPQFPWPAGSATGIGSMPGADPAEACRVVFGEVPDLPYLPELPGRGPGADITGRTATLLVDLPVQTTPRGWKLTDRPGRDASRAAGYLSQDLDTLEEIADGYRGPLKIAVCGPWTLAATLELSHSVNPALADPGAVADLTASLAEGLAGHAADVRKRVPGASLIVQLDEPALPAALAGRVPTASGLNVVPAVDQAVVSQRLATVLSAPSAFTVVHCCGRPAPFPEIKRAGASAVSFDLSYLPNSDIDQVAELAEDGIGLFVGALSSGSADRLTSGPPLLPRQTAESVVTLWRRIGLAPGLLTRQVVITPACGLAGFSPAAARAALAHCRDAARIAPEMIEPS
;
A
#
# COMPACT_ATOMS: atom_id res chain seq x y z
N MET A 1 -18.06 27.73 9.99
CA MET A 1 -16.93 27.48 9.07
C MET A 1 -16.49 26.08 9.34
N SER A 2 -16.86 25.14 8.46
CA SER A 2 -16.48 23.73 8.59
C SER A 2 -14.99 23.62 8.33
N ASP A 3 -14.21 23.22 9.34
CA ASP A 3 -12.84 22.76 9.12
C ASP A 3 -12.89 21.61 8.14
N SER A 4 -12.40 21.84 6.93
CA SER A 4 -12.22 20.79 5.93
C SER A 4 -11.35 19.70 6.54
N PRO A 5 -11.61 18.41 6.31
CA PRO A 5 -10.80 17.33 6.84
C PRO A 5 -9.34 17.60 6.45
N GLN A 6 -8.53 17.82 7.44
CA GLN A 6 -7.12 18.09 7.25
C GLN A 6 -6.46 16.73 6.98
N PHE A 7 -5.95 16.54 5.78
CA PHE A 7 -5.13 15.37 5.47
C PHE A 7 -3.89 15.35 6.38
N PRO A 8 -3.42 14.19 6.83
CA PRO A 8 -2.30 14.13 7.77
C PRO A 8 -0.95 14.52 7.17
N TRP A 9 -0.84 14.69 5.86
CA TRP A 9 0.39 15.06 5.17
C TRP A 9 0.41 16.54 4.75
N PRO A 10 1.60 17.15 4.63
CA PRO A 10 1.77 18.49 4.08
C PRO A 10 1.38 18.57 2.61
N ALA A 11 1.06 19.78 2.16
CA ALA A 11 0.82 20.08 0.74
C ALA A 11 2.04 19.70 -0.12
N GLY A 12 1.78 19.09 -1.28
CA GLY A 12 2.84 18.69 -2.21
C GLY A 12 3.70 17.51 -1.70
N SER A 13 3.11 16.61 -0.92
CA SER A 13 3.79 15.43 -0.40
C SER A 13 3.96 14.32 -1.43
N ALA A 14 5.00 13.53 -1.22
CA ALA A 14 5.26 12.27 -1.91
C ALA A 14 5.61 11.18 -0.92
N THR A 15 5.38 9.92 -1.29
CA THR A 15 5.79 8.74 -0.50
C THR A 15 6.06 7.56 -1.42
N GLY A 16 6.67 6.49 -0.88
CA GLY A 16 6.75 5.19 -1.56
C GLY A 16 5.53 4.31 -1.26
N ILE A 17 5.38 3.19 -1.97
CA ILE A 17 4.30 2.23 -1.69
C ILE A 17 4.62 1.40 -0.43
N GLY A 18 5.81 0.81 -0.34
CA GLY A 18 6.22 0.01 0.83
C GLY A 18 7.55 -0.68 0.58
N SER A 19 7.61 -1.55 -0.43
CA SER A 19 8.79 -2.37 -0.63
C SER A 19 9.98 -1.60 -1.21
N MET A 20 11.17 -1.94 -0.70
CA MET A 20 12.48 -1.39 -1.10
C MET A 20 13.44 -2.53 -1.48
N PRO A 21 14.44 -2.28 -2.34
CA PRO A 21 15.50 -3.24 -2.61
C PRO A 21 16.46 -3.41 -1.42
N GLY A 22 17.22 -4.50 -1.45
CA GLY A 22 18.22 -4.79 -0.42
C GLY A 22 17.70 -5.61 0.73
N ALA A 23 18.50 -5.70 1.79
CA ALA A 23 18.24 -6.54 2.95
C ALA A 23 18.55 -5.83 4.29
N ASP A 24 19.08 -4.62 4.27
CA ASP A 24 19.41 -3.83 5.45
C ASP A 24 18.30 -2.84 5.79
N PRO A 25 17.56 -3.05 6.90
CA PRO A 25 16.46 -2.17 7.30
C PRO A 25 16.94 -0.76 7.67
N ALA A 26 18.15 -0.62 8.21
CA ALA A 26 18.66 0.68 8.60
C ALA A 26 19.00 1.55 7.37
N GLU A 27 19.59 0.95 6.34
CA GLU A 27 19.84 1.64 5.08
C GLU A 27 18.52 2.05 4.41
N ALA A 28 17.57 1.13 4.31
CA ALA A 28 16.26 1.40 3.69
C ALA A 28 15.50 2.52 4.45
N CYS A 29 15.44 2.47 5.78
CA CYS A 29 14.81 3.52 6.58
C CYS A 29 15.50 4.88 6.38
N ARG A 30 16.85 4.96 6.40
CA ARG A 30 17.56 6.23 6.16
C ARG A 30 17.26 6.80 4.78
N VAL A 31 17.17 5.95 3.75
CA VAL A 31 16.82 6.39 2.40
C VAL A 31 15.39 6.95 2.39
N VAL A 32 14.42 6.25 2.98
CA VAL A 32 13.02 6.68 3.03
C VAL A 32 12.88 8.01 3.78
N PHE A 33 13.44 8.12 4.99
CA PHE A 33 13.35 9.35 5.78
C PHE A 33 14.12 10.52 5.15
N GLY A 34 15.18 10.23 4.40
CA GLY A 34 15.96 11.26 3.69
C GLY A 34 15.30 11.76 2.41
N GLU A 35 14.67 10.87 1.64
CA GLU A 35 14.12 11.23 0.32
C GLU A 35 12.66 11.69 0.36
N VAL A 36 11.85 11.17 1.30
CA VAL A 36 10.42 11.55 1.46
C VAL A 36 10.12 11.94 2.90
N PRO A 37 10.80 12.96 3.46
CA PRO A 37 10.71 13.33 4.88
C PRO A 37 9.33 13.83 5.30
N ASP A 38 8.53 14.34 4.36
CA ASP A 38 7.18 14.87 4.60
C ASP A 38 6.14 13.75 4.82
N LEU A 39 6.41 12.54 4.27
CA LEU A 39 5.57 11.36 4.44
C LEU A 39 6.42 10.08 4.32
N PRO A 40 7.32 9.83 5.30
CA PRO A 40 8.10 8.61 5.32
C PRO A 40 7.22 7.39 5.62
N TYR A 41 7.78 6.22 5.38
CA TYR A 41 7.11 4.95 5.62
C TYR A 41 8.06 3.89 6.17
N LEU A 42 7.50 2.87 6.83
CA LEU A 42 8.25 1.68 7.22
C LEU A 42 8.54 0.84 5.98
N PRO A 43 9.82 0.71 5.55
CA PRO A 43 10.14 -0.06 4.35
C PRO A 43 9.97 -1.56 4.56
N GLU A 44 9.58 -2.25 3.51
CA GLU A 44 9.53 -3.70 3.42
C GLU A 44 10.68 -4.19 2.56
N LEU A 45 11.35 -5.27 3.00
CA LEU A 45 12.55 -5.78 2.35
C LEU A 45 12.38 -7.24 1.88
N PRO A 46 11.59 -7.49 0.82
CA PRO A 46 11.34 -8.85 0.33
C PRO A 46 12.61 -9.59 -0.13
N GLY A 47 13.68 -8.87 -0.41
CA GLY A 47 15.00 -9.45 -0.71
C GLY A 47 15.59 -10.31 0.41
N ARG A 48 15.07 -10.21 1.66
CA ARG A 48 15.44 -11.11 2.77
C ARG A 48 14.82 -12.51 2.65
N GLY A 49 13.92 -12.71 1.69
CA GLY A 49 13.26 -14.00 1.43
C GLY A 49 11.93 -14.19 2.16
N PRO A 50 11.45 -15.46 2.25
CA PRO A 50 10.16 -15.76 2.84
C PRO A 50 10.02 -15.19 4.26
N GLY A 51 8.90 -14.51 4.51
CA GLY A 51 8.63 -13.81 5.76
C GLY A 51 8.92 -12.31 5.74
N ALA A 52 9.70 -11.85 4.76
CA ALA A 52 9.85 -10.43 4.46
C ALA A 52 9.06 -9.99 3.21
N ASP A 53 8.42 -10.94 2.52
CA ASP A 53 7.47 -10.70 1.43
C ASP A 53 6.13 -10.18 1.98
N ILE A 54 5.32 -9.59 1.11
CA ILE A 54 4.05 -8.96 1.46
C ILE A 54 3.10 -9.89 2.23
N THR A 55 3.00 -11.17 1.80
CA THR A 55 2.15 -12.17 2.45
C THR A 55 2.73 -12.61 3.78
N GLY A 56 4.00 -13.04 3.79
CA GLY A 56 4.65 -13.57 4.97
C GLY A 56 4.79 -12.56 6.09
N ARG A 57 5.13 -11.31 5.76
CA ARG A 57 5.20 -10.19 6.71
C ARG A 57 3.84 -9.95 7.38
N THR A 58 2.77 -9.86 6.60
CA THR A 58 1.42 -9.64 7.13
C THR A 58 0.90 -10.86 7.87
N ALA A 59 1.21 -12.07 7.42
CA ALA A 59 0.78 -13.30 8.09
C ALA A 59 1.35 -13.44 9.52
N THR A 60 2.43 -12.72 9.88
CA THR A 60 2.93 -12.68 11.26
C THR A 60 2.03 -11.89 12.20
N LEU A 61 1.17 -11.05 11.67
CA LEU A 61 0.21 -10.25 12.45
C LEU A 61 -1.06 -11.04 12.77
N LEU A 62 -1.33 -12.14 12.09
CA LEU A 62 -2.54 -12.94 12.28
C LEU A 62 -2.62 -13.48 13.70
N VAL A 63 -3.74 -13.23 14.37
CA VAL A 63 -4.04 -13.74 15.72
C VAL A 63 -4.73 -15.10 15.58
N ASP A 64 -4.23 -16.09 16.28
CA ASP A 64 -4.75 -17.47 16.33
C ASP A 64 -4.82 -18.21 14.97
N LEU A 65 -4.20 -17.67 13.93
CA LEU A 65 -4.09 -18.30 12.62
C LEU A 65 -2.62 -18.47 12.22
N PRO A 66 -1.96 -19.53 12.70
CA PRO A 66 -0.55 -19.77 12.39
C PRO A 66 -0.33 -20.14 10.92
N VAL A 67 0.83 -19.80 10.42
CA VAL A 67 1.24 -20.01 9.04
C VAL A 67 2.61 -20.69 8.95
N GLN A 68 2.87 -21.32 7.82
CA GLN A 68 4.20 -21.82 7.45
C GLN A 68 4.44 -21.66 5.95
N THR A 69 5.70 -21.71 5.53
CA THR A 69 6.06 -21.75 4.12
C THR A 69 5.85 -23.12 3.50
N THR A 70 5.52 -23.12 2.22
CA THR A 70 5.51 -24.30 1.34
C THR A 70 6.32 -23.96 0.09
N PRO A 71 6.66 -24.92 -0.78
CA PRO A 71 7.31 -24.63 -2.05
C PRO A 71 6.49 -23.70 -2.99
N ARG A 72 5.20 -23.50 -2.68
CA ARG A 72 4.27 -22.69 -3.48
C ARG A 72 3.96 -21.32 -2.87
N GLY A 73 4.39 -21.07 -1.64
CA GLY A 73 4.11 -19.84 -0.91
C GLY A 73 3.79 -20.07 0.55
N TRP A 74 2.81 -19.41 1.10
CA TRP A 74 2.40 -19.49 2.48
C TRP A 74 1.11 -20.30 2.65
N LYS A 75 0.98 -20.99 3.76
CA LYS A 75 -0.12 -21.89 4.10
C LYS A 75 -0.57 -21.70 5.54
N LEU A 76 -1.89 -21.73 5.78
CA LEU A 76 -2.47 -21.84 7.12
C LEU A 76 -2.13 -23.21 7.74
N THR A 77 -1.89 -23.24 9.05
CA THR A 77 -1.53 -24.47 9.79
C THR A 77 -2.17 -24.49 11.17
N ASP A 78 -2.12 -25.64 11.84
CA ASP A 78 -2.67 -25.77 13.19
C ASP A 78 -1.68 -25.29 14.28
N ARG A 79 -0.42 -25.09 13.96
CA ARG A 79 0.63 -24.68 14.90
C ARG A 79 1.66 -23.79 14.23
N PRO A 80 2.18 -22.76 14.94
CA PRO A 80 3.22 -21.90 14.40
C PRO A 80 4.51 -22.70 14.14
N GLY A 81 5.12 -22.41 12.99
CA GLY A 81 6.38 -23.02 12.56
C GLY A 81 7.57 -22.07 12.66
N ARG A 82 8.77 -22.58 12.30
CA ARG A 82 10.01 -21.78 12.28
C ARG A 82 9.94 -20.60 11.31
N ASP A 83 9.20 -20.76 10.22
CA ASP A 83 9.08 -19.71 9.21
C ASP A 83 8.29 -18.52 9.74
N ALA A 84 7.19 -18.76 10.47
CA ALA A 84 6.43 -17.71 11.14
C ALA A 84 7.28 -16.97 12.18
N SER A 85 8.08 -17.72 12.97
CA SER A 85 8.99 -17.10 13.95
C SER A 85 10.08 -16.26 13.29
N ARG A 86 10.62 -16.69 12.15
CA ARG A 86 11.60 -15.92 11.38
C ARG A 86 10.98 -14.67 10.81
N ALA A 87 9.79 -14.75 10.24
CA ALA A 87 9.07 -13.61 9.69
C ALA A 87 8.74 -12.57 10.78
N ALA A 88 8.29 -13.01 11.96
CA ALA A 88 8.09 -12.15 13.11
C ALA A 88 9.40 -11.48 13.57
N GLY A 89 10.52 -12.21 13.52
CA GLY A 89 11.85 -11.66 13.79
C GLY A 89 12.26 -10.56 12.82
N TYR A 90 11.95 -10.69 11.54
CA TYR A 90 12.18 -9.61 10.55
C TYR A 90 11.34 -8.37 10.85
N LEU A 91 10.06 -8.55 11.14
CA LEU A 91 9.19 -7.42 11.49
C LEU A 91 9.66 -6.71 12.78
N SER A 92 10.05 -7.48 13.80
CA SER A 92 10.60 -6.90 15.04
C SER A 92 11.86 -6.07 14.75
N GLN A 93 12.81 -6.59 13.96
CA GLN A 93 14.00 -5.87 13.57
C GLN A 93 13.69 -4.58 12.81
N ASP A 94 12.70 -4.62 11.89
CA ASP A 94 12.27 -3.45 11.14
C ASP A 94 11.71 -2.36 12.08
N LEU A 95 10.92 -2.78 13.08
CA LEU A 95 10.33 -1.86 14.06
C LEU A 95 11.38 -1.27 15.02
N ASP A 96 12.35 -2.08 15.47
CA ASP A 96 13.47 -1.60 16.29
C ASP A 96 14.31 -0.58 15.51
N THR A 97 14.54 -0.83 14.24
CA THR A 97 15.24 0.09 13.33
C THR A 97 14.43 1.38 13.09
N LEU A 98 13.13 1.25 12.91
CA LEU A 98 12.24 2.41 12.76
C LEU A 98 12.28 3.29 14.01
N GLU A 99 12.21 2.72 15.20
CA GLU A 99 12.27 3.42 16.49
C GLU A 99 13.58 4.22 16.61
N GLU A 100 14.72 3.61 16.26
CA GLU A 100 16.03 4.26 16.29
C GLU A 100 16.11 5.44 15.30
N ILE A 101 15.68 5.24 14.05
CA ILE A 101 15.82 6.25 13.00
C ILE A 101 14.78 7.36 13.11
N ALA A 102 13.59 7.04 13.59
CA ALA A 102 12.51 7.98 13.78
C ALA A 102 12.52 8.64 15.18
N ASP A 103 13.61 8.53 15.93
CA ASP A 103 13.72 9.20 17.23
C ASP A 103 13.48 10.70 17.09
N GLY A 104 12.57 11.23 17.91
CA GLY A 104 12.17 12.64 17.85
C GLY A 104 11.32 13.04 16.64
N TYR A 105 11.00 12.11 15.73
CA TYR A 105 10.18 12.42 14.55
C TYR A 105 8.76 12.83 14.95
N ARG A 106 8.26 13.89 14.29
CA ARG A 106 6.89 14.39 14.43
C ARG A 106 6.30 14.61 13.04
N GLY A 107 5.22 13.95 12.73
CA GLY A 107 4.58 14.07 11.41
C GLY A 107 3.88 12.77 10.98
N PRO A 108 3.36 12.71 9.76
CA PRO A 108 2.72 11.51 9.23
C PRO A 108 3.75 10.41 8.99
N LEU A 109 3.44 9.19 9.44
CA LEU A 109 4.25 8.01 9.21
C LEU A 109 3.36 6.91 8.63
N LYS A 110 3.74 6.35 7.48
CA LYS A 110 2.96 5.31 6.82
C LYS A 110 3.54 3.92 7.12
N ILE A 111 2.65 2.97 7.43
CA ILE A 111 2.95 1.52 7.42
C ILE A 111 2.06 0.83 6.40
N ALA A 112 2.54 -0.27 5.82
CA ALA A 112 1.79 -1.06 4.85
C ALA A 112 1.65 -2.51 5.32
N VAL A 113 0.50 -3.12 5.01
CA VAL A 113 0.22 -4.54 5.20
C VAL A 113 -0.58 -5.06 4.02
N CYS A 114 -0.48 -6.36 3.75
CA CYS A 114 -1.34 -7.04 2.79
C CYS A 114 -2.81 -6.93 3.25
N GLY A 115 -3.70 -6.52 2.37
CA GLY A 115 -5.13 -6.50 2.66
C GLY A 115 -5.77 -7.90 2.68
N PRO A 116 -7.00 -8.03 3.20
CA PRO A 116 -7.63 -9.33 3.42
C PRO A 116 -7.85 -10.15 2.16
N TRP A 117 -8.10 -9.52 1.02
CA TRP A 117 -8.39 -10.20 -0.23
C TRP A 117 -7.15 -10.74 -0.90
N THR A 118 -6.07 -9.96 -0.90
CA THR A 118 -4.76 -10.41 -1.39
C THR A 118 -4.21 -11.49 -0.48
N LEU A 119 -4.36 -11.35 0.83
CA LEU A 119 -3.95 -12.37 1.78
C LEU A 119 -4.71 -13.68 1.55
N ALA A 120 -6.04 -13.64 1.41
CA ALA A 120 -6.85 -14.81 1.11
C ALA A 120 -6.52 -15.45 -0.25
N ALA A 121 -6.13 -14.66 -1.24
CA ALA A 121 -5.73 -15.15 -2.56
C ALA A 121 -4.34 -15.81 -2.57
N THR A 122 -3.47 -15.49 -1.60
CA THR A 122 -2.06 -15.93 -1.56
C THR A 122 -1.76 -16.96 -0.49
N LEU A 123 -2.60 -17.09 0.56
CA LEU A 123 -2.49 -18.13 1.58
C LEU A 123 -3.23 -19.40 1.15
N GLU A 124 -2.55 -20.55 1.22
CA GLU A 124 -3.20 -21.85 1.07
C GLU A 124 -3.98 -22.23 2.35
N LEU A 125 -5.11 -22.94 2.17
CA LEU A 125 -5.88 -23.53 3.27
C LEU A 125 -5.06 -24.60 4.03
N SER A 126 -5.33 -24.81 5.32
CA SER A 126 -4.62 -25.81 6.15
C SER A 126 -4.73 -27.23 5.62
N HIS A 127 -5.88 -27.61 5.09
CA HIS A 127 -6.19 -28.97 4.62
C HIS A 127 -6.22 -29.10 3.10
N SER A 128 -5.86 -28.06 2.36
CA SER A 128 -5.90 -28.01 0.91
C SER A 128 -4.73 -27.18 0.39
N VAL A 129 -4.41 -27.35 -0.87
CA VAL A 129 -3.47 -26.48 -1.61
C VAL A 129 -4.17 -25.36 -2.38
N ASN A 130 -5.50 -25.22 -2.23
CA ASN A 130 -6.26 -24.11 -2.79
C ASN A 130 -6.05 -22.86 -1.93
N PRO A 131 -6.16 -21.66 -2.52
CA PRO A 131 -6.10 -20.41 -1.77
C PRO A 131 -7.27 -20.33 -0.78
N ALA A 132 -7.05 -19.67 0.36
CA ALA A 132 -8.07 -19.46 1.37
C ALA A 132 -9.31 -18.72 0.82
N LEU A 133 -9.14 -17.96 -0.25
CA LEU A 133 -10.22 -17.32 -1.00
C LEU A 133 -11.31 -18.29 -1.48
N ALA A 134 -10.98 -19.58 -1.65
CA ALA A 134 -11.93 -20.60 -2.07
C ALA A 134 -12.93 -20.98 -0.97
N ASP A 135 -12.72 -20.57 0.27
CA ASP A 135 -13.58 -20.84 1.43
C ASP A 135 -14.04 -19.53 2.10
N PRO A 136 -15.33 -19.18 2.00
CA PRO A 136 -15.85 -17.96 2.62
C PRO A 136 -15.69 -17.89 4.15
N GLY A 137 -15.66 -19.05 4.84
CA GLY A 137 -15.39 -19.12 6.27
C GLY A 137 -13.94 -18.74 6.58
N ALA A 138 -13.00 -19.32 5.84
CA ALA A 138 -11.57 -18.97 5.97
C ALA A 138 -11.32 -17.48 5.68
N VAL A 139 -12.00 -16.89 4.68
CA VAL A 139 -11.91 -15.45 4.42
C VAL A 139 -12.42 -14.63 5.61
N ALA A 140 -13.52 -15.07 6.24
CA ALA A 140 -14.06 -14.39 7.42
C ALA A 140 -13.08 -14.43 8.60
N ASP A 141 -12.52 -15.59 8.89
CA ASP A 141 -11.56 -15.81 9.96
C ASP A 141 -10.26 -15.01 9.72
N LEU A 142 -9.72 -15.06 8.49
CA LEU A 142 -8.56 -14.24 8.09
C LEU A 142 -8.81 -12.75 8.28
N THR A 143 -10.01 -12.27 7.89
CA THR A 143 -10.36 -10.86 8.04
C THR A 143 -10.38 -10.43 9.50
N ALA A 144 -11.00 -11.22 10.37
CA ALA A 144 -11.10 -10.93 11.80
C ALA A 144 -9.74 -10.97 12.47
N SER A 145 -8.95 -12.01 12.19
CA SER A 145 -7.60 -12.20 12.70
C SER A 145 -6.66 -11.08 12.26
N LEU A 146 -6.71 -10.69 10.99
CA LEU A 146 -5.91 -9.57 10.46
C LEU A 146 -6.31 -8.23 11.10
N ALA A 147 -7.60 -7.98 11.29
CA ALA A 147 -8.07 -6.74 11.92
C ALA A 147 -7.53 -6.61 13.36
N GLU A 148 -7.60 -7.67 14.16
CA GLU A 148 -7.05 -7.69 15.52
C GLU A 148 -5.52 -7.49 15.51
N GLY A 149 -4.81 -8.25 14.69
CA GLY A 149 -3.35 -8.14 14.58
C GLY A 149 -2.89 -6.78 14.09
N LEU A 150 -3.60 -6.18 13.13
CA LEU A 150 -3.31 -4.82 12.64
C LEU A 150 -3.53 -3.75 13.72
N ALA A 151 -4.57 -3.89 14.54
CA ALA A 151 -4.78 -2.99 15.67
C ALA A 151 -3.60 -3.05 16.65
N GLY A 152 -3.12 -4.26 16.97
CA GLY A 152 -1.93 -4.47 17.80
C GLY A 152 -0.66 -3.89 17.19
N HIS A 153 -0.43 -4.13 15.90
CA HIS A 153 0.71 -3.59 15.17
C HIS A 153 0.71 -2.05 15.13
N ALA A 154 -0.44 -1.44 14.84
CA ALA A 154 -0.60 0.01 14.87
C ALA A 154 -0.34 0.60 16.26
N ALA A 155 -0.75 -0.08 17.32
CA ALA A 155 -0.48 0.33 18.70
C ALA A 155 1.02 0.26 19.05
N ASP A 156 1.72 -0.80 18.59
CA ASP A 156 3.17 -0.95 18.80
C ASP A 156 3.95 0.15 18.06
N VAL A 157 3.60 0.46 16.80
CA VAL A 157 4.23 1.56 16.06
C VAL A 157 4.02 2.91 16.77
N ARG A 158 2.83 3.20 17.27
CA ARG A 158 2.58 4.45 18.03
C ARG A 158 3.38 4.53 19.31
N LYS A 159 3.59 3.41 19.99
CA LYS A 159 4.42 3.36 21.22
C LYS A 159 5.88 3.65 20.90
N ARG A 160 6.40 3.13 19.77
CA ARG A 160 7.80 3.30 19.34
C ARG A 160 8.07 4.70 18.78
N VAL A 161 7.12 5.27 18.05
CA VAL A 161 7.23 6.61 17.44
C VAL A 161 6.06 7.50 17.91
N PRO A 162 6.06 7.95 19.17
CA PRO A 162 4.90 8.60 19.79
C PRO A 162 4.54 9.97 19.18
N GLY A 163 5.47 10.58 18.42
CA GLY A 163 5.24 11.83 17.69
C GLY A 163 4.57 11.64 16.32
N ALA A 164 4.41 10.40 15.86
CA ALA A 164 3.88 10.12 14.53
C ALA A 164 2.35 10.12 14.48
N SER A 165 1.81 10.76 13.43
CA SER A 165 0.43 10.57 12.99
C SER A 165 0.38 9.38 12.04
N LEU A 166 -0.13 8.24 12.51
CA LEU A 166 -0.06 6.98 11.76
C LEU A 166 -1.02 6.96 10.59
N ILE A 167 -0.51 6.55 9.43
CA ILE A 167 -1.26 6.20 8.22
C ILE A 167 -1.06 4.69 7.98
N VAL A 168 -2.16 3.96 7.78
CA VAL A 168 -2.15 2.53 7.51
C VAL A 168 -2.59 2.26 6.08
N GLN A 169 -1.73 1.63 5.30
CA GLN A 169 -2.00 1.22 3.93
C GLN A 169 -2.32 -0.26 3.88
N LEU A 170 -3.44 -0.63 3.23
CA LEU A 170 -3.75 -2.00 2.86
C LEU A 170 -3.40 -2.21 1.39
N ASP A 171 -2.54 -3.18 1.10
CA ASP A 171 -2.14 -3.53 -0.27
C ASP A 171 -3.04 -4.64 -0.82
N GLU A 172 -3.78 -4.31 -1.87
CA GLU A 172 -4.79 -5.19 -2.48
C GLU A 172 -4.58 -5.45 -3.99
N PRO A 173 -3.37 -5.86 -4.42
CA PRO A 173 -3.11 -6.13 -5.84
C PRO A 173 -3.93 -7.29 -6.40
N ALA A 174 -4.37 -8.26 -5.59
CA ALA A 174 -5.18 -9.39 -6.03
C ALA A 174 -6.70 -9.11 -6.03
N LEU A 175 -7.15 -8.01 -5.44
CA LEU A 175 -8.58 -7.69 -5.31
C LEU A 175 -9.32 -7.65 -6.66
N PRO A 176 -8.79 -7.06 -7.74
CA PRO A 176 -9.47 -7.10 -9.04
C PRO A 176 -9.65 -8.51 -9.59
N ALA A 177 -8.70 -9.41 -9.32
CA ALA A 177 -8.80 -10.81 -9.73
C ALA A 177 -9.83 -11.56 -8.90
N ALA A 178 -9.94 -11.29 -7.60
CA ALA A 178 -10.95 -11.88 -6.72
C ALA A 178 -12.37 -11.45 -7.13
N LEU A 179 -12.57 -10.15 -7.40
CA LEU A 179 -13.85 -9.61 -7.91
C LEU A 179 -14.26 -10.21 -9.26
N ALA A 180 -13.28 -10.45 -10.13
CA ALA A 180 -13.54 -10.98 -11.48
C ALA A 180 -13.58 -12.52 -11.57
N GLY A 181 -13.40 -13.25 -10.44
CA GLY A 181 -13.31 -14.71 -10.48
C GLY A 181 -12.14 -15.23 -11.32
N ARG A 182 -10.97 -14.56 -11.22
CA ARG A 182 -9.77 -14.92 -12.00
C ARG A 182 -8.62 -15.45 -11.14
N VAL A 183 -8.84 -15.64 -9.83
CA VAL A 183 -7.84 -16.27 -8.97
C VAL A 183 -7.79 -17.77 -9.26
N PRO A 184 -6.64 -18.32 -9.70
CA PRO A 184 -6.57 -19.74 -10.06
C PRO A 184 -6.68 -20.64 -8.82
N THR A 185 -7.30 -21.81 -8.98
CA THR A 185 -7.17 -22.90 -8.02
C THR A 185 -5.77 -23.53 -8.12
N ALA A 186 -5.42 -24.34 -7.17
CA ALA A 186 -4.11 -24.99 -7.11
C ALA A 186 -3.77 -25.83 -8.36
N SER A 187 -4.77 -26.42 -9.02
CA SER A 187 -4.57 -27.18 -10.26
C SER A 187 -4.29 -26.30 -11.47
N GLY A 188 -4.62 -25.00 -11.41
CA GLY A 188 -4.59 -24.09 -12.55
C GLY A 188 -5.66 -24.34 -13.61
N LEU A 189 -6.46 -25.41 -13.46
CA LEU A 189 -7.52 -25.79 -14.43
C LEU A 189 -8.84 -25.06 -14.17
N ASN A 190 -9.04 -24.58 -12.95
CA ASN A 190 -10.22 -23.86 -12.53
C ASN A 190 -9.83 -22.55 -11.86
N VAL A 191 -10.81 -21.67 -11.65
CA VAL A 191 -10.68 -20.42 -10.91
C VAL A 191 -11.61 -20.44 -9.70
N VAL A 192 -11.26 -19.68 -8.67
CA VAL A 192 -12.16 -19.39 -7.55
C VAL A 192 -13.30 -18.51 -8.07
N PRO A 193 -14.55 -18.77 -7.72
CA PRO A 193 -15.68 -17.93 -8.12
C PRO A 193 -15.47 -16.47 -7.72
N ALA A 194 -16.06 -15.57 -8.52
CA ALA A 194 -16.06 -14.13 -8.22
C ALA A 194 -16.68 -13.86 -6.85
N VAL A 195 -16.07 -12.95 -6.10
CA VAL A 195 -16.58 -12.53 -4.80
C VAL A 195 -17.58 -11.40 -4.98
N ASP A 196 -18.67 -11.45 -4.21
CA ASP A 196 -19.68 -10.39 -4.19
C ASP A 196 -19.11 -9.05 -3.73
N GLN A 197 -19.44 -7.96 -4.43
CA GLN A 197 -18.93 -6.61 -4.17
C GLN A 197 -19.27 -6.09 -2.76
N ALA A 198 -20.47 -6.45 -2.24
CA ALA A 198 -20.86 -6.02 -0.89
C ALA A 198 -20.03 -6.75 0.16
N VAL A 199 -19.74 -8.04 -0.05
CA VAL A 199 -18.84 -8.81 0.82
C VAL A 199 -17.44 -8.25 0.77
N VAL A 200 -16.94 -7.87 -0.42
CA VAL A 200 -15.64 -7.22 -0.57
C VAL A 200 -15.55 -5.97 0.29
N SER A 201 -16.49 -5.05 0.12
CA SER A 201 -16.49 -3.78 0.85
C SER A 201 -16.62 -4.00 2.36
N GLN A 202 -17.46 -4.95 2.80
CA GLN A 202 -17.65 -5.25 4.22
C GLN A 202 -16.36 -5.78 4.87
N ARG A 203 -15.63 -6.69 4.23
CA ARG A 203 -14.39 -7.24 4.77
C ARG A 203 -13.27 -6.20 4.79
N LEU A 204 -13.15 -5.38 3.75
CA LEU A 204 -12.23 -4.24 3.76
C LEU A 204 -12.54 -3.28 4.91
N ALA A 205 -13.83 -2.92 5.10
CA ALA A 205 -14.25 -2.02 6.18
C ALA A 205 -13.87 -2.56 7.56
N THR A 206 -14.00 -3.87 7.78
CA THR A 206 -13.60 -4.50 9.04
C THR A 206 -12.11 -4.27 9.34
N VAL A 207 -11.24 -4.45 8.35
CA VAL A 207 -9.79 -4.27 8.55
C VAL A 207 -9.41 -2.78 8.60
N LEU A 208 -10.04 -1.93 7.78
CA LEU A 208 -9.79 -0.48 7.76
C LEU A 208 -10.16 0.20 9.08
N SER A 209 -11.20 -0.25 9.77
CA SER A 209 -11.64 0.33 11.04
C SER A 209 -10.75 -0.04 12.23
N ALA A 210 -9.98 -1.12 12.14
CA ALA A 210 -9.24 -1.67 13.27
C ALA A 210 -8.08 -0.80 13.80
N PRO A 211 -7.23 -0.17 12.97
CA PRO A 211 -6.04 0.53 13.44
C PRO A 211 -6.33 1.91 14.06
N SER A 212 -7.57 2.42 14.04
CA SER A 212 -7.93 3.79 14.47
C SER A 212 -6.97 4.85 13.91
N ALA A 213 -6.70 4.79 12.61
CA ALA A 213 -5.72 5.61 11.89
C ALA A 213 -6.31 6.14 10.58
N PHE A 214 -5.64 7.09 9.94
CA PHE A 214 -5.92 7.42 8.55
C PHE A 214 -5.58 6.21 7.67
N THR A 215 -6.49 5.80 6.79
CA THR A 215 -6.33 4.55 6.03
C THR A 215 -6.24 4.79 4.53
N VAL A 216 -5.37 4.02 3.88
CA VAL A 216 -5.17 4.02 2.43
C VAL A 216 -5.38 2.61 1.91
N VAL A 217 -6.07 2.44 0.80
CA VAL A 217 -6.08 1.16 0.06
C VAL A 217 -5.27 1.34 -1.21
N HIS A 218 -4.18 0.60 -1.34
CA HIS A 218 -3.37 0.55 -2.56
C HIS A 218 -3.77 -0.63 -3.44
N CYS A 219 -4.11 -0.34 -4.69
CA CYS A 219 -4.39 -1.34 -5.70
C CYS A 219 -3.74 -0.96 -7.04
N CYS A 220 -2.63 -1.60 -7.39
CA CYS A 220 -2.01 -1.49 -8.71
C CYS A 220 -2.59 -2.49 -9.73
N GLY A 221 -3.55 -3.33 -9.32
CA GLY A 221 -4.27 -4.27 -10.19
C GLY A 221 -5.31 -3.58 -11.08
N ARG A 222 -5.81 -4.28 -12.10
CA ARG A 222 -6.75 -3.76 -13.11
C ARG A 222 -8.04 -4.57 -13.22
N PRO A 223 -9.21 -3.87 -13.35
CA PRO A 223 -9.46 -2.45 -13.07
C PRO A 223 -9.32 -2.14 -11.58
N ALA A 224 -8.98 -0.90 -11.22
CA ALA A 224 -8.93 -0.51 -9.82
C ALA A 224 -10.36 -0.49 -9.24
N PRO A 225 -10.62 -1.15 -8.08
CA PRO A 225 -11.96 -1.33 -7.54
C PRO A 225 -12.38 -0.12 -6.69
N PHE A 226 -12.41 1.07 -7.30
CA PHE A 226 -12.72 2.34 -6.62
C PHE A 226 -14.06 2.32 -5.88
N PRO A 227 -15.17 1.78 -6.46
CA PRO A 227 -16.45 1.76 -5.77
C PRO A 227 -16.44 0.91 -4.49
N GLU A 228 -15.75 -0.24 -4.51
CA GLU A 228 -15.65 -1.13 -3.36
C GLU A 228 -14.79 -0.52 -2.26
N ILE A 229 -13.69 0.13 -2.62
CA ILE A 229 -12.78 0.84 -1.69
C ILE A 229 -13.50 2.03 -1.05
N LYS A 230 -14.20 2.85 -1.84
CA LYS A 230 -15.05 3.96 -1.36
C LYS A 230 -16.09 3.48 -0.36
N ARG A 231 -16.85 2.42 -0.73
CA ARG A 231 -17.89 1.83 0.11
C ARG A 231 -17.34 1.24 1.40
N ALA A 232 -16.11 0.76 1.39
CA ALA A 232 -15.42 0.26 2.57
C ALA A 232 -14.97 1.37 3.54
N GLY A 233 -15.06 2.64 3.15
CA GLY A 233 -14.73 3.78 4.01
C GLY A 233 -13.23 4.07 4.11
N ALA A 234 -12.44 3.74 3.09
CA ALA A 234 -11.04 4.14 3.03
C ALA A 234 -10.90 5.67 3.01
N SER A 235 -9.94 6.21 3.77
CA SER A 235 -9.67 7.65 3.82
C SER A 235 -8.90 8.13 2.58
N ALA A 236 -8.19 7.25 1.90
CA ALA A 236 -7.50 7.51 0.65
C ALA A 236 -7.41 6.26 -0.22
N VAL A 237 -7.19 6.47 -1.53
CA VAL A 237 -6.96 5.41 -2.52
C VAL A 237 -5.62 5.63 -3.19
N SER A 238 -4.85 4.55 -3.37
CA SER A 238 -3.59 4.54 -4.11
C SER A 238 -3.73 3.67 -5.36
N PHE A 239 -3.38 4.21 -6.51
CA PHE A 239 -3.54 3.53 -7.80
C PHE A 239 -2.44 3.90 -8.80
N ASP A 240 -2.22 3.05 -9.81
CA ASP A 240 -1.29 3.31 -10.92
C ASP A 240 -1.95 4.18 -11.98
N LEU A 241 -1.48 5.40 -12.14
CA LEU A 241 -2.00 6.37 -13.11
C LEU A 241 -1.85 5.86 -14.56
N SER A 242 -0.81 5.08 -14.86
CA SER A 242 -0.57 4.57 -16.22
C SER A 242 -1.62 3.55 -16.66
N TYR A 243 -2.39 3.02 -15.71
CA TYR A 243 -3.43 2.02 -15.93
C TYR A 243 -4.84 2.54 -15.72
N LEU A 244 -4.99 3.84 -15.44
CA LEU A 244 -6.30 4.46 -15.27
C LEU A 244 -6.96 4.64 -16.65
N PRO A 245 -8.03 3.88 -16.98
CA PRO A 245 -8.75 4.06 -18.23
C PRO A 245 -9.60 5.34 -18.18
N ASN A 246 -9.90 5.88 -19.36
CA ASN A 246 -10.73 7.08 -19.45
C ASN A 246 -12.12 6.92 -18.81
N SER A 247 -12.65 5.70 -18.83
CA SER A 247 -13.94 5.36 -18.20
C SER A 247 -13.96 5.53 -16.68
N ASP A 248 -12.81 5.50 -16.01
CA ASP A 248 -12.74 5.50 -14.55
C ASP A 248 -12.39 6.88 -13.98
N ILE A 249 -12.18 7.90 -14.85
CA ILE A 249 -11.86 9.26 -14.42
C ILE A 249 -12.98 9.86 -13.59
N ASP A 250 -14.22 9.62 -13.96
CA ASP A 250 -15.39 10.11 -13.21
C ASP A 250 -15.43 9.49 -11.79
N GLN A 251 -15.02 8.23 -11.65
CA GLN A 251 -14.91 7.59 -10.34
C GLN A 251 -13.81 8.25 -9.49
N VAL A 252 -12.68 8.60 -10.09
CA VAL A 252 -11.60 9.32 -9.39
C VAL A 252 -12.06 10.74 -9.00
N ALA A 253 -12.86 11.42 -9.87
CA ALA A 253 -13.46 12.70 -9.55
C ALA A 253 -14.41 12.61 -8.34
N GLU A 254 -15.30 11.61 -8.32
CA GLU A 254 -16.20 11.35 -7.20
C GLU A 254 -15.44 11.07 -5.88
N LEU A 255 -14.33 10.33 -5.92
CA LEU A 255 -13.49 10.11 -4.75
C LEU A 255 -12.94 11.44 -4.21
N ALA A 256 -12.43 12.28 -5.11
CA ALA A 256 -11.88 13.57 -4.74
C ALA A 256 -12.93 14.53 -4.20
N GLU A 257 -14.12 14.58 -4.81
CA GLU A 257 -15.27 15.40 -4.35
C GLU A 257 -15.75 14.98 -2.96
N ASP A 258 -15.72 13.69 -2.66
CA ASP A 258 -16.07 13.14 -1.34
C ASP A 258 -14.96 13.34 -0.28
N GLY A 259 -13.85 14.02 -0.64
CA GLY A 259 -12.75 14.30 0.28
C GLY A 259 -11.84 13.10 0.54
N ILE A 260 -11.86 12.08 -0.32
CA ILE A 260 -10.95 10.92 -0.25
C ILE A 260 -9.60 11.31 -0.84
N GLY A 261 -8.51 11.06 -0.11
CA GLY A 261 -7.14 11.34 -0.56
C GLY A 261 -6.74 10.49 -1.76
N LEU A 262 -5.93 11.04 -2.66
CA LEU A 262 -5.47 10.36 -3.86
C LEU A 262 -3.95 10.18 -3.82
N PHE A 263 -3.47 8.93 -3.67
CA PHE A 263 -2.08 8.55 -3.82
C PHE A 263 -1.86 8.13 -5.27
N VAL A 264 -1.38 9.07 -6.07
CA VAL A 264 -1.29 8.89 -7.51
C VAL A 264 0.05 8.29 -7.89
N GLY A 265 0.04 7.03 -8.33
CA GLY A 265 1.19 6.30 -8.84
C GLY A 265 1.63 6.83 -10.21
N ALA A 266 2.29 7.97 -10.22
CA ALA A 266 2.65 8.68 -11.45
C ALA A 266 4.02 8.28 -12.01
N LEU A 267 4.87 7.63 -11.22
CA LEU A 267 6.16 7.09 -11.66
C LEU A 267 6.02 5.59 -11.96
N SER A 268 6.01 5.23 -13.24
CA SER A 268 5.87 3.84 -13.69
C SER A 268 7.02 2.94 -13.21
N SER A 269 6.71 1.69 -12.87
CA SER A 269 7.70 0.67 -12.50
C SER A 269 8.74 0.38 -13.59
N GLY A 270 8.42 0.65 -14.87
CA GLY A 270 9.36 0.54 -16.00
C GLY A 270 10.36 1.69 -16.12
N SER A 271 10.33 2.67 -15.20
CA SER A 271 11.16 3.89 -15.31
C SER A 271 12.56 3.76 -14.66
N ALA A 272 12.90 2.61 -14.08
CA ALA A 272 14.16 2.43 -13.33
C ALA A 272 15.41 2.87 -14.11
N ASP A 273 15.55 2.44 -15.37
CA ASP A 273 16.70 2.79 -16.22
C ASP A 273 16.76 4.29 -16.53
N ARG A 274 15.59 4.93 -16.70
CA ARG A 274 15.50 6.37 -16.99
C ARG A 274 15.85 7.25 -15.79
N LEU A 275 15.90 6.68 -14.60
CA LEU A 275 16.29 7.38 -13.39
C LEU A 275 17.79 7.32 -13.13
N THR A 276 18.52 6.38 -13.74
CA THR A 276 19.94 6.15 -13.41
C THR A 276 20.89 6.18 -14.60
N SER A 277 20.47 5.67 -15.77
CA SER A 277 21.42 5.45 -16.90
C SER A 277 20.84 5.70 -18.28
N GLY A 278 19.51 5.82 -18.42
CA GLY A 278 18.82 6.08 -19.68
C GLY A 278 18.59 7.57 -19.97
N PRO A 279 17.83 7.91 -21.04
CA PRO A 279 17.37 9.27 -21.25
C PRO A 279 16.58 9.74 -20.00
N PRO A 280 16.96 10.90 -19.40
CA PRO A 280 16.42 11.28 -18.11
C PRO A 280 14.92 11.52 -18.15
N LEU A 281 14.21 10.95 -17.19
CA LEU A 281 12.84 11.33 -16.88
C LEU A 281 12.90 12.56 -15.96
N LEU A 282 12.28 13.65 -16.36
CA LEU A 282 12.27 14.87 -15.56
C LEU A 282 11.09 14.86 -14.58
N PRO A 283 11.26 15.29 -13.30
CA PRO A 283 10.16 15.39 -12.34
C PRO A 283 8.97 16.20 -12.86
N ARG A 284 9.23 17.23 -13.67
CA ARG A 284 8.19 18.03 -14.32
C ARG A 284 7.26 17.21 -15.21
N GLN A 285 7.77 16.19 -15.91
CA GLN A 285 6.93 15.31 -16.76
C GLN A 285 5.98 14.46 -15.93
N THR A 286 6.44 14.00 -14.78
CA THR A 286 5.60 13.26 -13.82
C THR A 286 4.57 14.20 -13.17
N ALA A 287 4.96 15.39 -12.77
CA ALA A 287 4.03 16.41 -12.28
C ALA A 287 2.96 16.76 -13.33
N GLU A 288 3.35 16.91 -14.59
CA GLU A 288 2.43 17.22 -15.69
C GLU A 288 1.36 16.14 -15.90
N SER A 289 1.71 14.86 -15.72
CA SER A 289 0.74 13.76 -15.81
C SER A 289 -0.32 13.84 -14.71
N VAL A 290 0.07 14.21 -13.49
CA VAL A 290 -0.84 14.40 -12.36
C VAL A 290 -1.72 15.65 -12.55
N VAL A 291 -1.14 16.75 -12.98
CA VAL A 291 -1.87 18.00 -13.31
C VAL A 291 -2.86 17.76 -14.45
N THR A 292 -2.48 16.99 -15.45
CA THR A 292 -3.37 16.61 -16.57
C THR A 292 -4.56 15.80 -16.07
N LEU A 293 -4.35 14.81 -15.20
CA LEU A 293 -5.44 14.08 -14.55
C LEU A 293 -6.36 15.06 -13.81
N TRP A 294 -5.79 15.96 -12.98
CA TRP A 294 -6.56 16.89 -12.17
C TRP A 294 -7.42 17.84 -13.01
N ARG A 295 -6.84 18.37 -14.10
CA ARG A 295 -7.60 19.21 -15.05
C ARG A 295 -8.76 18.46 -15.70
N ARG A 296 -8.60 17.16 -15.96
CA ARG A 296 -9.66 16.31 -16.51
C ARG A 296 -10.77 16.03 -15.50
N ILE A 297 -10.41 15.88 -14.23
CA ILE A 297 -11.37 15.78 -13.12
C ILE A 297 -12.19 17.08 -12.98
N GLY A 298 -11.61 18.24 -13.27
CA GLY A 298 -12.31 19.53 -13.27
C GLY A 298 -12.49 20.15 -11.88
N LEU A 299 -11.78 19.67 -10.87
CA LEU A 299 -11.85 20.22 -9.52
C LEU A 299 -10.92 21.42 -9.31
N ALA A 300 -11.20 22.20 -8.23
CA ALA A 300 -10.44 23.40 -7.90
C ALA A 300 -8.92 23.09 -7.74
N PRO A 301 -8.03 23.93 -8.32
CA PRO A 301 -6.58 23.75 -8.25
C PRO A 301 -6.03 23.55 -6.84
N GLY A 302 -6.50 24.35 -5.87
CA GLY A 302 -6.04 24.28 -4.49
C GLY A 302 -6.36 22.97 -3.75
N LEU A 303 -7.27 22.14 -4.28
CA LEU A 303 -7.52 20.80 -3.73
C LEU A 303 -6.42 19.83 -4.14
N LEU A 304 -5.87 19.90 -5.35
CA LEU A 304 -4.74 19.06 -5.78
C LEU A 304 -3.61 19.12 -4.75
N THR A 305 -3.23 20.32 -4.37
CA THR A 305 -2.08 20.55 -3.48
C THR A 305 -2.24 19.86 -2.13
N ARG A 306 -3.45 19.74 -1.61
CA ARG A 306 -3.74 19.18 -0.29
C ARG A 306 -4.13 17.70 -0.34
N GLN A 307 -4.82 17.28 -1.39
CA GLN A 307 -5.47 15.98 -1.48
C GLN A 307 -4.63 14.91 -2.18
N VAL A 308 -3.68 15.37 -3.02
CA VAL A 308 -2.87 14.46 -3.84
C VAL A 308 -1.50 14.21 -3.19
N VAL A 309 -1.10 12.93 -3.15
CA VAL A 309 0.25 12.47 -2.84
C VAL A 309 0.82 11.79 -4.08
N ILE A 310 2.01 12.17 -4.52
CA ILE A 310 2.67 11.53 -5.67
C ILE A 310 3.49 10.33 -5.20
N THR A 311 3.30 9.19 -5.87
CA THR A 311 3.97 7.94 -5.53
C THR A 311 4.56 7.25 -6.77
N PRO A 312 5.49 6.31 -6.60
CA PRO A 312 5.70 5.26 -7.59
C PRO A 312 4.38 4.48 -7.80
N ALA A 313 4.21 3.89 -8.99
CA ALA A 313 3.02 3.11 -9.32
C ALA A 313 2.89 1.81 -8.49
N CYS A 314 4.02 1.28 -8.02
CA CYS A 314 4.09 0.08 -7.20
C CYS A 314 5.35 0.13 -6.31
N GLY A 315 5.57 -0.92 -5.52
CA GLY A 315 6.76 -1.06 -4.69
C GLY A 315 8.07 -1.07 -5.50
N LEU A 316 9.17 -0.72 -4.85
CA LEU A 316 10.48 -0.52 -5.47
C LEU A 316 11.45 -1.70 -5.30
N ALA A 317 11.00 -2.84 -4.77
CA ALA A 317 11.86 -4.00 -4.49
C ALA A 317 12.61 -4.53 -5.74
N GLY A 318 12.04 -4.36 -6.93
CA GLY A 318 12.67 -4.77 -8.20
C GLY A 318 13.67 -3.77 -8.77
N PHE A 319 13.87 -2.62 -8.11
CA PHE A 319 14.83 -1.59 -8.53
C PHE A 319 16.22 -1.89 -7.94
N SER A 320 17.26 -1.31 -8.54
CA SER A 320 18.54 -1.21 -7.82
C SER A 320 18.41 -0.21 -6.66
N PRO A 321 19.26 -0.30 -5.60
CA PRO A 321 19.23 0.68 -4.50
C PRO A 321 19.34 2.13 -4.96
N ALA A 322 20.20 2.40 -5.94
CA ALA A 322 20.36 3.73 -6.51
C ALA A 322 19.10 4.20 -7.26
N ALA A 323 18.47 3.32 -8.04
CA ALA A 323 17.25 3.64 -8.77
C ALA A 323 16.06 3.83 -7.82
N ALA A 324 15.95 3.05 -6.75
CA ALA A 324 14.89 3.21 -5.75
C ALA A 324 15.01 4.56 -5.02
N ARG A 325 16.23 4.94 -4.62
CA ARG A 325 16.51 6.24 -4.03
C ARG A 325 16.13 7.38 -4.99
N ALA A 326 16.57 7.28 -6.25
CA ALA A 326 16.25 8.25 -7.29
C ALA A 326 14.74 8.33 -7.56
N ALA A 327 14.01 7.21 -7.47
CA ALA A 327 12.56 7.17 -7.64
C ALA A 327 11.82 7.96 -6.55
N LEU A 328 12.22 7.80 -5.29
CA LEU A 328 11.64 8.57 -4.18
C LEU A 328 11.94 10.06 -4.30
N ALA A 329 13.20 10.43 -4.58
CA ALA A 329 13.59 11.81 -4.84
C ALA A 329 12.80 12.43 -6.00
N HIS A 330 12.64 11.67 -7.09
CA HIS A 330 11.88 12.09 -8.26
C HIS A 330 10.40 12.35 -7.94
N CYS A 331 9.75 11.48 -7.18
CA CYS A 331 8.37 11.67 -6.74
C CYS A 331 8.24 12.91 -5.84
N ARG A 332 9.16 13.10 -4.89
CA ARG A 332 9.21 14.30 -4.05
C ARG A 332 9.32 15.58 -4.87
N ASP A 333 10.25 15.61 -5.82
CA ASP A 333 10.49 16.78 -6.64
C ASP A 333 9.28 17.05 -7.58
N ALA A 334 8.65 16.00 -8.12
CA ALA A 334 7.41 16.13 -8.90
C ALA A 334 6.25 16.67 -8.06
N ALA A 335 6.11 16.21 -6.80
CA ALA A 335 5.06 16.67 -5.90
C ALA A 335 5.20 18.15 -5.52
N ARG A 336 6.44 18.66 -5.44
CA ARG A 336 6.71 20.09 -5.21
C ARG A 336 6.41 20.96 -6.43
N ILE A 337 6.59 20.42 -7.64
CA ILE A 337 6.35 21.14 -8.90
C ILE A 337 4.85 21.18 -9.25
N ALA A 338 4.09 20.13 -8.97
CA ALA A 338 2.70 20.01 -9.40
C ALA A 338 1.78 21.18 -8.98
N PRO A 339 1.85 21.72 -7.74
CA PRO A 339 1.10 22.90 -7.35
C PRO A 339 1.37 24.14 -8.20
N GLU A 340 2.63 24.40 -8.54
CA GLU A 340 3.02 25.55 -9.38
C GLU A 340 2.48 25.45 -10.80
N MET A 341 2.26 24.23 -11.30
CA MET A 341 1.76 23.99 -12.67
C MET A 341 0.24 24.07 -12.79
N ILE A 342 -0.49 23.94 -11.68
CA ILE A 342 -1.97 23.94 -11.69
C ILE A 342 -2.54 25.34 -11.41
N GLU A 343 -1.83 26.19 -10.67
CA GLU A 343 -2.28 27.56 -10.42
C GLU A 343 -2.22 28.37 -11.72
N PRO A 344 -3.26 29.18 -12.04
CA PRO A 344 -3.19 30.10 -13.16
C PRO A 344 -2.13 31.15 -12.88
N SER A 345 -1.25 31.38 -13.85
CA SER A 345 -0.23 32.44 -13.84
C SER A 345 -0.88 33.82 -13.78
#